data_aa9c07e660d0e9ca0af8fcc58e394117
#
_entry.id   aa9c07e660d0e9ca0af8fcc58e394117
#
_cell.length_a   1.000
_cell.length_b   1.000
_cell.length_c   1.000
_cell.angle_alpha   90.00
_cell.angle_beta   90.00
_cell.angle_gamma   90.00
#
_symmetry.space_group_name_H-M   'P 1'
#
loop_
_entity.id
_entity.type
_entity.pdbx_description
1 polymer ?
#
loop_
_entity_poly.entity_id
_entity_poly.type
_entity_poly.pdbx_seq_one_letter_code
_entity_poly.pdbx_strand_id
1 'polypeptide(L)'
;MAAPGGYFDLDTVRTQLKSMESEMAGEDFWRDSARAQRVGREASALREELATWDAFKDDVKELGELCALAQDSDEGLHDEVAAKLADLEARFAKLEFATLFAGEYDSRPAIVAIHAGAGGTEAQDWTQMLTRMITRFAENKGWEVNVLSESRGEEVGLKSITMRVNGRWAYGYLKSEAGVHRLVRISPFDAEKMRHTTFALIELIP
;
A
#
# COMPACT_ATOMS: atom_id res chain seq x y z
N MET A 1 9.87 27.07 -20.85
CA MET A 1 8.83 26.05 -20.68
C MET A 1 8.94 25.54 -19.26
N ALA A 2 8.02 25.92 -18.39
CA ALA A 2 7.98 25.43 -17.02
C ALA A 2 7.49 23.96 -17.07
N ALA A 3 8.22 23.05 -16.46
CA ALA A 3 7.77 21.68 -16.26
C ALA A 3 6.44 21.71 -15.49
N PRO A 4 5.43 20.92 -15.86
CA PRO A 4 4.21 20.83 -15.09
C PRO A 4 4.61 20.36 -13.70
N GLY A 5 4.22 21.14 -12.65
CA GLY A 5 4.47 20.83 -11.26
C GLY A 5 3.95 19.43 -10.95
N GLY A 6 4.83 18.46 -10.95
CA GLY A 6 4.52 17.07 -10.68
C GLY A 6 4.16 16.93 -9.21
N TYR A 7 3.23 16.07 -8.91
CA TYR A 7 2.74 15.64 -7.60
C TYR A 7 3.84 15.14 -6.63
N PHE A 8 5.11 15.21 -7.01
CA PHE A 8 6.30 14.89 -6.23
C PHE A 8 7.22 16.10 -6.13
N ASP A 9 6.80 17.08 -5.36
CA ASP A 9 7.70 18.16 -4.96
C ASP A 9 8.46 17.73 -3.70
N LEU A 10 9.58 17.02 -3.90
CA LEU A 10 10.47 16.58 -2.82
C LEU A 10 10.96 17.77 -1.98
N ASP A 11 11.03 18.97 -2.56
CA ASP A 11 11.45 20.18 -1.85
C ASP A 11 10.32 20.65 -0.91
N THR A 12 9.06 20.53 -1.31
CA THR A 12 7.92 20.76 -0.42
C THR A 12 7.90 19.74 0.72
N VAL A 13 8.12 18.44 0.43
CA VAL A 13 8.18 17.39 1.46
C VAL A 13 9.34 17.64 2.44
N ARG A 14 10.50 18.05 1.96
CA ARG A 14 11.64 18.44 2.81
C ARG A 14 11.32 19.65 3.70
N THR A 15 10.61 20.63 3.15
CA THR A 15 10.19 21.81 3.90
C THR A 15 9.18 21.45 4.98
N GLN A 16 8.22 20.58 4.69
CA GLN A 16 7.26 20.07 5.66
C GLN A 16 7.94 19.29 6.78
N LEU A 17 8.85 18.37 6.44
CA LEU A 17 9.61 17.60 7.41
C LEU A 17 10.40 18.52 8.35
N LYS A 18 11.10 19.51 7.78
CA LYS A 18 11.88 20.49 8.56
C LYS A 18 10.99 21.32 9.50
N SER A 19 9.79 21.69 9.05
CA SER A 19 8.80 22.39 9.89
C SER A 19 8.33 21.51 11.05
N MET A 20 8.03 20.22 10.80
CA MET A 20 7.64 19.27 11.85
C MET A 20 8.78 19.01 12.83
N GLU A 21 10.01 18.87 12.36
CA GLU A 21 11.19 18.69 13.21
C GLU A 21 11.44 19.93 14.10
N SER A 22 11.21 21.13 13.56
CA SER A 22 11.28 22.37 14.34
C SER A 22 10.17 22.44 15.41
N GLU A 23 8.96 21.97 15.09
CA GLU A 23 7.86 21.87 16.06
C GLU A 23 8.19 20.85 17.17
N MET A 24 8.74 19.68 16.80
CA MET A 24 9.14 18.63 17.75
C MET A 24 10.27 19.05 18.69
N ALA A 25 11.09 20.05 18.31
CA ALA A 25 12.14 20.60 19.13
C ALA A 25 11.63 21.59 20.21
N GLY A 26 10.35 22.01 20.14
CA GLY A 26 9.75 22.92 21.09
C GLY A 26 9.54 22.28 22.48
N GLU A 27 9.79 23.04 23.56
CA GLU A 27 9.68 22.54 24.95
C GLU A 27 8.26 22.06 25.30
N ASP A 28 7.23 22.69 24.75
CA ASP A 28 5.82 22.37 25.02
C ASP A 28 5.25 21.24 24.16
N PHE A 29 5.97 20.83 23.11
CA PHE A 29 5.51 19.80 22.17
C PHE A 29 5.19 18.47 22.85
N TRP A 30 6.01 18.05 23.79
CA TRP A 30 5.90 16.76 24.46
C TRP A 30 4.82 16.70 25.55
N ARG A 31 4.18 17.83 25.90
CA ARG A 31 3.10 17.88 26.88
C ARG A 31 1.83 17.19 26.38
N ASP A 32 1.56 17.25 25.08
CA ASP A 32 0.44 16.52 24.43
C ASP A 32 0.97 15.24 23.78
N SER A 33 0.88 14.13 24.49
CA SER A 33 1.39 12.84 24.02
C SER A 33 0.68 12.33 22.76
N ALA A 34 -0.62 12.63 22.58
CA ALA A 34 -1.38 12.19 21.41
C ALA A 34 -0.95 12.97 20.16
N ARG A 35 -0.74 14.28 20.29
CA ARG A 35 -0.19 15.14 19.22
C ARG A 35 1.24 14.74 18.90
N ALA A 36 2.08 14.54 19.90
CA ALA A 36 3.47 14.15 19.73
C ALA A 36 3.61 12.81 18.98
N GLN A 37 2.81 11.80 19.34
CA GLN A 37 2.79 10.53 18.62
C GLN A 37 2.30 10.65 17.16
N ARG A 38 1.31 11.50 16.90
CA ARG A 38 0.80 11.71 15.54
C ARG A 38 1.85 12.39 14.67
N VAL A 39 2.38 13.55 15.11
CA VAL A 39 3.39 14.30 14.38
C VAL A 39 4.69 13.50 14.22
N GLY A 40 5.10 12.76 15.26
CA GLY A 40 6.28 11.91 15.21
C GLY A 40 6.15 10.79 14.17
N ARG A 41 4.98 10.13 14.07
CA ARG A 41 4.72 9.12 13.04
C ARG A 41 4.72 9.73 11.63
N GLU A 42 4.12 10.90 11.48
CA GLU A 42 4.07 11.60 10.19
C GLU A 42 5.47 12.05 9.75
N ALA A 43 6.25 12.64 10.64
CA ALA A 43 7.64 13.02 10.38
C ALA A 43 8.53 11.81 10.04
N SER A 44 8.34 10.67 10.74
CA SER A 44 9.05 9.42 10.43
C SER A 44 8.71 8.91 9.03
N ALA A 45 7.42 8.92 8.66
CA ALA A 45 6.98 8.48 7.34
C ALA A 45 7.53 9.37 6.21
N LEU A 46 7.54 10.71 6.41
CA LEU A 46 8.13 11.63 5.42
C LEU A 46 9.65 11.45 5.30
N ARG A 47 10.33 11.17 6.42
CA ARG A 47 11.78 10.90 6.41
C ARG A 47 12.12 9.62 5.66
N GLU A 48 11.36 8.54 5.84
CA GLU A 48 11.54 7.28 5.10
C GLU A 48 11.29 7.48 3.60
N GLU A 49 10.27 8.26 3.24
CA GLU A 49 10.00 8.57 1.84
C GLU A 49 11.15 9.33 1.19
N LEU A 50 11.62 10.41 1.84
CA LEU A 50 12.76 11.17 1.34
C LEU A 50 14.02 10.31 1.23
N ALA A 51 14.30 9.48 2.24
CA ALA A 51 15.43 8.56 2.22
C ALA A 51 15.34 7.57 1.05
N THR A 52 14.14 7.07 0.74
CA THR A 52 13.93 6.16 -0.40
C THR A 52 14.23 6.83 -1.73
N TRP A 53 13.78 8.07 -1.91
CA TRP A 53 14.03 8.84 -3.14
C TRP A 53 15.49 9.29 -3.25
N ASP A 54 16.11 9.72 -2.15
CA ASP A 54 17.51 10.12 -2.15
C ASP A 54 18.41 8.91 -2.46
N ALA A 55 18.16 7.75 -1.83
CA ALA A 55 18.88 6.50 -2.15
C ALA A 55 18.71 6.10 -3.63
N PHE A 56 17.47 6.16 -4.16
CA PHE A 56 17.23 5.86 -5.57
C PHE A 56 17.99 6.81 -6.51
N LYS A 57 18.05 8.10 -6.19
CA LYS A 57 18.79 9.10 -6.96
C LYS A 57 20.30 8.85 -6.93
N ASP A 58 20.83 8.45 -5.78
CA ASP A 58 22.25 8.11 -5.62
C ASP A 58 22.61 6.85 -6.43
N ASP A 59 21.74 5.81 -6.39
CA ASP A 59 21.93 4.59 -7.18
C ASP A 59 21.90 4.87 -8.70
N VAL A 60 21.00 5.76 -9.17
CA VAL A 60 20.96 6.19 -10.58
C VAL A 60 22.24 6.90 -10.98
N LYS A 61 22.76 7.75 -10.08
CA LYS A 61 24.03 8.45 -10.33
C LYS A 61 25.20 7.46 -10.40
N GLU A 62 25.27 6.51 -9.46
CA GLU A 62 26.29 5.45 -9.46
C GLU A 62 26.23 4.62 -10.75
N LEU A 63 25.03 4.24 -11.21
CA LEU A 63 24.87 3.53 -12.48
C LEU A 63 25.38 4.37 -13.66
N GLY A 64 25.12 5.68 -13.67
CA GLY A 64 25.63 6.59 -14.70
C GLY A 64 27.16 6.62 -14.74
N GLU A 65 27.82 6.62 -13.57
CA GLU A 65 29.30 6.57 -13.46
C GLU A 65 29.84 5.21 -13.96
N LEU A 66 29.17 4.09 -13.60
CA LEU A 66 29.52 2.75 -14.09
C LEU A 66 29.35 2.63 -15.61
N CYS A 67 28.27 3.18 -16.18
CA CYS A 67 28.05 3.20 -17.63
C CYS A 67 29.18 3.96 -18.36
N ALA A 68 29.66 5.06 -17.80
CA ALA A 68 30.75 5.82 -18.37
C ALA A 68 32.09 5.02 -18.38
N LEU A 69 32.34 4.23 -17.34
CA LEU A 69 33.49 3.35 -17.24
C LEU A 69 33.38 2.12 -18.16
N ALA A 70 32.18 1.61 -18.39
CA ALA A 70 31.94 0.44 -19.22
C ALA A 70 32.13 0.69 -20.72
N GLN A 71 32.12 1.94 -21.17
CA GLN A 71 32.31 2.26 -22.60
C GLN A 71 33.68 1.81 -23.15
N ASP A 72 34.69 1.68 -22.29
CA ASP A 72 36.05 1.29 -22.66
C ASP A 72 36.48 -0.07 -22.06
N SER A 73 35.56 -0.89 -21.51
CA SER A 73 35.90 -2.06 -20.67
C SER A 73 35.29 -3.37 -21.13
N ASP A 74 35.76 -4.47 -20.53
CA ASP A 74 35.36 -5.87 -20.76
C ASP A 74 33.83 -6.14 -20.65
N GLU A 75 33.38 -7.22 -21.37
CA GLU A 75 31.99 -7.71 -21.40
C GLU A 75 31.35 -7.90 -20.01
N GLY A 76 32.15 -8.28 -19.00
CA GLY A 76 31.67 -8.48 -17.63
C GLY A 76 31.08 -7.24 -16.96
N LEU A 77 31.58 -6.05 -17.28
CA LEU A 77 31.04 -4.78 -16.72
C LEU A 77 29.73 -4.39 -17.40
N HIS A 78 29.52 -4.77 -18.64
CA HIS A 78 28.26 -4.58 -19.35
C HIS A 78 27.13 -5.40 -18.72
N ASP A 79 27.41 -6.65 -18.33
CA ASP A 79 26.41 -7.51 -17.66
C ASP A 79 26.05 -6.95 -16.28
N GLU A 80 27.01 -6.42 -15.53
CA GLU A 80 26.74 -5.78 -14.23
C GLU A 80 25.86 -4.51 -14.39
N VAL A 81 26.16 -3.66 -15.36
CA VAL A 81 25.37 -2.48 -15.69
C VAL A 81 23.93 -2.87 -16.06
N ALA A 82 23.77 -3.90 -16.90
CA ALA A 82 22.45 -4.40 -17.30
C ALA A 82 21.63 -4.92 -16.10
N ALA A 83 22.27 -5.67 -15.19
CA ALA A 83 21.61 -6.18 -13.99
C ALA A 83 21.19 -5.05 -13.03
N LYS A 84 22.06 -4.05 -12.78
CA LYS A 84 21.74 -2.87 -11.96
C LYS A 84 20.63 -2.03 -12.60
N LEU A 85 20.63 -1.85 -13.92
CA LEU A 85 19.58 -1.13 -14.64
C LEU A 85 18.23 -1.81 -14.45
N ALA A 86 18.17 -3.14 -14.63
CA ALA A 86 16.91 -3.89 -14.46
C ALA A 86 16.36 -3.79 -13.03
N ASP A 87 17.22 -3.81 -12.01
CA ASP A 87 16.81 -3.58 -10.61
C ASP A 87 16.25 -2.16 -10.40
N LEU A 88 16.96 -1.15 -10.92
CA LEU A 88 16.50 0.24 -10.81
C LEU A 88 15.19 0.48 -11.54
N GLU A 89 14.98 -0.11 -12.73
CA GLU A 89 13.71 -0.04 -13.45
C GLU A 89 12.56 -0.67 -12.64
N ALA A 90 12.79 -1.84 -12.04
CA ALA A 90 11.80 -2.50 -11.19
C ALA A 90 11.47 -1.70 -9.92
N ARG A 91 12.45 -1.02 -9.32
CA ARG A 91 12.27 -0.13 -8.17
C ARG A 91 11.56 1.15 -8.59
N PHE A 92 11.93 1.74 -9.72
CA PHE A 92 11.28 2.93 -10.26
C PHE A 92 9.79 2.70 -10.54
N ALA A 93 9.42 1.58 -11.16
CA ALA A 93 8.03 1.25 -11.42
C ALA A 93 7.17 1.20 -10.13
N LYS A 94 7.76 0.73 -9.01
CA LYS A 94 7.07 0.75 -7.70
C LYS A 94 6.92 2.18 -7.15
N LEU A 95 7.94 3.02 -7.32
CA LEU A 95 7.91 4.41 -6.89
C LEU A 95 6.95 5.24 -7.76
N GLU A 96 6.98 5.05 -9.07
CA GLU A 96 6.09 5.70 -10.02
C GLU A 96 4.62 5.38 -9.69
N PHE A 97 4.32 4.12 -9.38
CA PHE A 97 2.96 3.74 -9.00
C PHE A 97 2.46 4.49 -7.75
N ALA A 98 3.33 4.78 -6.80
CA ALA A 98 2.98 5.57 -5.61
C ALA A 98 2.63 7.03 -5.96
N THR A 99 3.14 7.56 -7.08
CA THR A 99 2.82 8.93 -7.54
C THR A 99 1.41 9.08 -8.08
N LEU A 100 0.74 7.97 -8.42
CA LEU A 100 -0.63 7.97 -8.92
C LEU A 100 -1.67 8.25 -7.82
N PHE A 101 -1.27 8.19 -6.56
CA PHE A 101 -2.15 8.48 -5.42
C PHE A 101 -2.22 10.00 -5.15
N ALA A 102 -3.14 10.66 -5.86
CA ALA A 102 -3.35 12.11 -5.78
C ALA A 102 -4.60 12.53 -5.00
N GLY A 103 -5.37 11.56 -4.48
CA GLY A 103 -6.58 11.83 -3.72
C GLY A 103 -6.28 12.30 -2.30
N GLU A 104 -7.13 13.19 -1.78
CA GLU A 104 -7.02 13.79 -0.43
C GLU A 104 -6.85 12.74 0.69
N TYR A 105 -7.46 11.55 0.51
CA TYR A 105 -7.45 10.48 1.51
C TYR A 105 -6.51 9.33 1.16
N ASP A 106 -5.86 9.36 0.01
CA ASP A 106 -5.06 8.23 -0.49
C ASP A 106 -3.92 7.83 0.46
N SER A 107 -3.33 8.80 1.15
CA SER A 107 -2.23 8.56 2.11
C SER A 107 -2.68 7.98 3.46
N ARG A 108 -3.99 7.88 3.71
CA ARG A 108 -4.54 7.45 5.00
C ARG A 108 -4.56 5.92 5.16
N PRO A 109 -4.62 5.43 6.41
CA PRO A 109 -5.08 4.08 6.72
C PRO A 109 -6.48 3.83 6.14
N ALA A 110 -6.86 2.57 5.99
CA ALA A 110 -8.18 2.19 5.49
C ALA A 110 -8.99 1.41 6.52
N ILE A 111 -10.29 1.65 6.59
CA ILE A 111 -11.25 0.75 7.22
C ILE A 111 -11.91 -0.03 6.10
N VAL A 112 -11.80 -1.35 6.17
CA VAL A 112 -12.34 -2.30 5.19
C VAL A 112 -13.47 -3.07 5.83
N ALA A 113 -14.68 -2.98 5.29
CA ALA A 113 -15.79 -3.82 5.68
C ALA A 113 -16.14 -4.75 4.52
N ILE A 114 -16.30 -6.06 4.80
CA ILE A 114 -16.67 -7.06 3.82
C ILE A 114 -17.93 -7.75 4.30
N HIS A 115 -18.93 -7.83 3.44
CA HIS A 115 -20.24 -8.39 3.73
C HIS A 115 -20.57 -9.50 2.75
N ALA A 116 -21.02 -10.65 3.27
CA ALA A 116 -21.56 -11.70 2.44
C ALA A 116 -22.86 -11.22 1.76
N GLY A 117 -22.89 -11.34 0.43
CA GLY A 117 -24.07 -11.02 -0.37
C GLY A 117 -24.95 -12.25 -0.64
N ALA A 118 -25.58 -12.29 -1.82
CA ALA A 118 -26.38 -13.42 -2.24
C ALA A 118 -25.50 -14.66 -2.48
N GLY A 119 -25.93 -15.82 -1.93
CA GLY A 119 -25.24 -17.11 -2.12
C GLY A 119 -25.14 -17.97 -0.85
N GLY A 120 -25.76 -17.55 0.27
CA GLY A 120 -25.79 -18.36 1.50
C GLY A 120 -24.41 -18.71 2.03
N THR A 121 -24.18 -20.00 2.34
CA THR A 121 -22.91 -20.55 2.84
C THR A 121 -21.73 -20.24 1.88
N GLU A 122 -21.95 -20.29 0.59
CA GLU A 122 -20.95 -19.97 -0.44
C GLU A 122 -20.51 -18.52 -0.37
N ALA A 123 -21.42 -17.56 -0.11
CA ALA A 123 -21.10 -16.15 0.03
C ALA A 123 -20.30 -15.86 1.32
N GLN A 124 -20.57 -16.62 2.38
CA GLN A 124 -19.83 -16.53 3.65
C GLN A 124 -18.39 -17.03 3.48
N ASP A 125 -18.19 -18.12 2.76
CA ASP A 125 -16.85 -18.62 2.42
C ASP A 125 -16.11 -17.63 1.51
N TRP A 126 -16.79 -17.06 0.50
CA TRP A 126 -16.19 -16.04 -0.35
C TRP A 126 -15.73 -14.81 0.42
N THR A 127 -16.53 -14.34 1.39
CA THR A 127 -16.17 -13.25 2.30
C THR A 127 -14.89 -13.56 3.08
N GLN A 128 -14.75 -14.78 3.57
CA GLN A 128 -13.51 -15.22 4.25
C GLN A 128 -12.31 -15.26 3.31
N MET A 129 -12.51 -15.70 2.06
CA MET A 129 -11.44 -15.70 1.06
C MET A 129 -10.97 -14.28 0.74
N LEU A 130 -11.90 -13.33 0.53
CA LEU A 130 -11.58 -11.92 0.32
C LEU A 130 -10.86 -11.30 1.52
N THR A 131 -11.31 -11.61 2.72
CA THR A 131 -10.63 -11.18 3.96
C THR A 131 -9.18 -11.65 3.97
N ARG A 132 -8.94 -12.92 3.67
CA ARG A 132 -7.60 -13.47 3.58
C ARG A 132 -6.76 -12.80 2.49
N MET A 133 -7.35 -12.52 1.32
CA MET A 133 -6.68 -11.84 0.22
C MET A 133 -6.19 -10.47 0.64
N ILE A 134 -7.05 -9.64 1.24
CA ILE A 134 -6.70 -8.29 1.70
C ILE A 134 -5.68 -8.34 2.84
N THR A 135 -5.86 -9.26 3.80
CA THR A 135 -4.91 -9.41 4.91
C THR A 135 -3.51 -9.79 4.39
N ARG A 136 -3.42 -10.75 3.46
CA ARG A 136 -2.13 -11.14 2.85
C ARG A 136 -1.50 -10.02 2.04
N PHE A 137 -2.30 -9.24 1.33
CA PHE A 137 -1.80 -8.06 0.64
C PHE A 137 -1.23 -7.03 1.62
N ALA A 138 -1.93 -6.75 2.70
CA ALA A 138 -1.48 -5.84 3.76
C ALA A 138 -0.17 -6.33 4.42
N GLU A 139 -0.09 -7.62 4.76
CA GLU A 139 1.13 -8.26 5.30
C GLU A 139 2.33 -8.10 4.34
N ASN A 140 2.13 -8.34 3.05
CA ASN A 140 3.18 -8.17 2.03
C ASN A 140 3.66 -6.71 1.88
N LYS A 141 2.81 -5.76 2.25
CA LYS A 141 3.16 -4.32 2.30
C LYS A 141 3.76 -3.90 3.65
N GLY A 142 3.85 -4.81 4.62
CA GLY A 142 4.29 -4.49 5.99
C GLY A 142 3.27 -3.69 6.79
N TRP A 143 1.99 -3.72 6.40
CA TRP A 143 0.92 -3.02 7.11
C TRP A 143 0.32 -3.86 8.21
N GLU A 144 -0.08 -3.22 9.30
CA GLU A 144 -0.76 -3.86 10.41
C GLU A 144 -2.27 -3.94 10.14
N VAL A 145 -2.87 -5.12 10.37
CA VAL A 145 -4.31 -5.35 10.23
C VAL A 145 -4.93 -5.63 11.59
N ASN A 146 -5.91 -4.81 11.99
CA ASN A 146 -6.64 -4.95 13.24
C ASN A 146 -8.11 -5.22 12.95
N VAL A 147 -8.63 -6.37 13.39
CA VAL A 147 -10.04 -6.71 13.29
C VAL A 147 -10.83 -5.89 14.31
N LEU A 148 -11.79 -5.10 13.83
CA LEU A 148 -12.67 -4.27 14.65
C LEU A 148 -13.96 -5.00 15.02
N SER A 149 -14.52 -5.76 14.08
CA SER A 149 -15.74 -6.54 14.26
C SER A 149 -15.74 -7.74 13.33
N GLU A 150 -16.25 -8.88 13.80
CA GLU A 150 -16.35 -10.11 13.04
C GLU A 150 -17.70 -10.78 13.35
N SER A 151 -18.42 -11.18 12.31
CA SER A 151 -19.63 -12.01 12.42
C SER A 151 -19.43 -13.28 11.61
N ARG A 152 -19.31 -14.39 12.28
CA ARG A 152 -19.07 -15.70 11.65
C ARG A 152 -20.33 -16.27 11.00
N GLY A 153 -20.12 -17.07 9.98
CA GLY A 153 -21.14 -17.92 9.40
C GLY A 153 -21.61 -19.01 10.40
N GLU A 154 -22.73 -19.61 10.13
CA GLU A 154 -23.25 -20.69 10.98
C GLU A 154 -22.47 -21.99 10.78
N GLU A 155 -22.10 -22.29 9.56
CA GLU A 155 -21.38 -23.52 9.18
C GLU A 155 -19.92 -23.21 8.83
N VAL A 156 -19.71 -22.20 7.95
CA VAL A 156 -18.38 -21.81 7.47
C VAL A 156 -18.33 -20.31 7.17
N GLY A 157 -17.13 -19.78 7.07
CA GLY A 157 -16.89 -18.43 6.56
C GLY A 157 -17.34 -17.30 7.49
N LEU A 158 -17.56 -16.16 6.90
CA LEU A 158 -17.90 -14.91 7.58
C LEU A 158 -19.17 -14.30 6.97
N LYS A 159 -20.14 -13.92 7.82
CA LYS A 159 -21.30 -13.08 7.41
C LYS A 159 -20.83 -11.65 7.13
N SER A 160 -19.95 -11.14 7.98
CA SER A 160 -19.31 -9.84 7.79
C SER A 160 -18.04 -9.73 8.62
N ILE A 161 -17.14 -8.87 8.18
CA ILE A 161 -15.96 -8.47 8.93
C ILE A 161 -15.68 -7.00 8.67
N THR A 162 -15.24 -6.30 9.71
CA THR A 162 -14.70 -4.94 9.60
C THR A 162 -13.30 -4.96 10.18
N MET A 163 -12.33 -4.48 9.42
CA MET A 163 -10.93 -4.42 9.82
C MET A 163 -10.33 -3.06 9.48
N ARG A 164 -9.38 -2.65 10.30
CA ARG A 164 -8.55 -1.48 10.04
C ARG A 164 -7.20 -1.92 9.52
N VAL A 165 -6.83 -1.39 8.36
CA VAL A 165 -5.52 -1.59 7.75
C VAL A 165 -4.68 -0.36 8.01
N ASN A 166 -3.72 -0.47 8.93
CA ASN A 166 -2.83 0.61 9.34
C ASN A 166 -1.59 0.60 8.47
N GLY A 167 -1.57 1.46 7.47
CA GLY A 167 -0.43 1.63 6.59
C GLY A 167 -0.53 2.95 5.84
N ARG A 168 0.62 3.52 5.52
CA ARG A 168 0.64 4.68 4.62
C ARG A 168 0.17 4.24 3.24
N TRP A 169 -0.71 5.02 2.62
CA TRP A 169 -1.32 4.75 1.33
C TRP A 169 -2.28 3.53 1.31
N ALA A 170 -2.63 2.97 2.48
CA ALA A 170 -3.49 1.79 2.52
C ALA A 170 -4.84 2.06 1.84
N TYR A 171 -5.46 3.22 2.09
CA TYR A 171 -6.69 3.61 1.41
C TYR A 171 -6.48 3.78 -0.10
N GLY A 172 -5.42 4.45 -0.53
CA GLY A 172 -5.11 4.66 -1.95
C GLY A 172 -4.96 3.35 -2.73
N TYR A 173 -4.26 2.36 -2.15
CA TYR A 173 -4.11 1.03 -2.75
C TYR A 173 -5.41 0.23 -2.78
N LEU A 174 -6.20 0.29 -1.71
CA LEU A 174 -7.37 -0.56 -1.54
C LEU A 174 -8.66 0.05 -2.12
N LYS A 175 -8.72 1.36 -2.36
CA LYS A 175 -9.95 2.03 -2.83
C LYS A 175 -10.56 1.44 -4.10
N SER A 176 -9.73 0.84 -4.95
CA SER A 176 -10.18 0.19 -6.19
C SER A 176 -10.91 -1.13 -5.94
N GLU A 177 -10.76 -1.72 -4.74
CA GLU A 177 -11.44 -2.94 -4.33
C GLU A 177 -12.84 -2.68 -3.79
N ALA A 178 -13.25 -1.40 -3.64
CA ALA A 178 -14.61 -1.08 -3.21
C ALA A 178 -15.64 -1.50 -4.24
N GLY A 179 -16.63 -2.27 -3.83
CA GLY A 179 -17.70 -2.73 -4.69
C GLY A 179 -18.06 -4.20 -4.52
N VAL A 180 -18.84 -4.73 -5.47
CA VAL A 180 -19.32 -6.10 -5.44
C VAL A 180 -18.36 -7.04 -6.13
N HIS A 181 -17.88 -8.02 -5.39
CA HIS A 181 -16.98 -9.08 -5.85
C HIS A 181 -17.76 -10.35 -6.17
N ARG A 182 -17.64 -10.82 -7.40
CA ARG A 182 -18.32 -12.01 -7.91
C ARG A 182 -17.37 -13.21 -7.91
N LEU A 183 -17.82 -14.33 -7.35
CA LEU A 183 -17.16 -15.62 -7.45
C LEU A 183 -18.02 -16.58 -8.30
N VAL A 184 -17.40 -17.28 -9.23
CA VAL A 184 -18.02 -18.39 -10.00
C VAL A 184 -17.11 -19.59 -9.88
N ARG A 185 -17.57 -20.62 -9.17
CA ARG A 185 -16.82 -21.88 -9.00
C ARG A 185 -17.75 -23.07 -8.84
N ILE A 186 -17.22 -24.27 -8.93
CA ILE A 186 -17.91 -25.48 -8.45
C ILE A 186 -17.96 -25.37 -6.92
N SER A 187 -19.17 -25.41 -6.34
CA SER A 187 -19.35 -25.28 -4.90
C SER A 187 -18.83 -26.50 -4.15
N PRO A 188 -17.95 -26.33 -3.14
CA PRO A 188 -17.56 -27.43 -2.26
C PRO A 188 -18.66 -27.83 -1.28
N PHE A 189 -19.71 -27.03 -1.14
CA PHE A 189 -20.83 -27.24 -0.22
C PHE A 189 -22.06 -27.88 -0.89
N ASP A 190 -22.00 -28.04 -2.22
CA ASP A 190 -23.07 -28.64 -3.00
C ASP A 190 -22.76 -30.13 -3.30
N ALA A 191 -23.64 -31.02 -2.87
CA ALA A 191 -23.51 -32.45 -3.11
C ALA A 191 -23.50 -32.82 -4.60
N GLU A 192 -24.21 -32.03 -5.42
CA GLU A 192 -24.30 -32.24 -6.88
C GLU A 192 -23.11 -31.65 -7.63
N LYS A 193 -22.21 -30.94 -6.92
CA LYS A 193 -21.02 -30.28 -7.49
C LYS A 193 -21.35 -29.34 -8.65
N MET A 194 -22.46 -28.62 -8.53
CA MET A 194 -22.90 -27.65 -9.51
C MET A 194 -22.04 -26.38 -9.42
N ARG A 195 -22.00 -25.64 -10.53
CA ARG A 195 -21.34 -24.35 -10.59
C ARG A 195 -22.25 -23.27 -10.00
N HIS A 196 -21.81 -22.64 -8.94
CA HIS A 196 -22.54 -21.56 -8.26
C HIS A 196 -21.93 -20.20 -8.55
N THR A 197 -22.78 -19.17 -8.53
CA THR A 197 -22.36 -17.77 -8.56
C THR A 197 -22.75 -17.12 -7.25
N THR A 198 -21.79 -16.47 -6.60
CA THR A 198 -21.99 -15.80 -5.33
C THR A 198 -21.35 -14.42 -5.33
N PHE A 199 -21.76 -13.57 -4.41
CA PHE A 199 -21.35 -12.19 -4.31
C PHE A 199 -20.97 -11.83 -2.88
N ALA A 200 -19.99 -10.93 -2.75
CA ALA A 200 -19.66 -10.25 -1.52
C ALA A 200 -19.41 -8.76 -1.81
N LEU A 201 -19.74 -7.90 -0.87
CA LEU A 201 -19.54 -6.46 -0.95
C LEU A 201 -18.31 -6.09 -0.13
N ILE A 202 -17.42 -5.30 -0.74
CA ILE A 202 -16.32 -4.62 -0.03
C ILE A 202 -16.65 -3.13 0.05
N GLU A 203 -16.68 -2.59 1.26
CA GLU A 203 -16.79 -1.17 1.54
C GLU A 203 -15.46 -0.66 2.12
N LEU A 204 -15.05 0.53 1.70
CA LEU A 204 -13.79 1.15 2.08
C LEU A 204 -14.01 2.59 2.53
N ILE A 205 -13.46 2.90 3.70
CA ILE A 205 -13.50 4.23 4.31
C ILE A 205 -12.07 4.62 4.70
N PRO A 206 -11.64 5.88 4.44
CA PRO A 206 -10.33 6.39 4.81
C PRO A 206 -10.16 6.60 6.31
#